data_975bda007e987b342b7f4738c7aad79e
#
_entry.id   975bda007e987b342b7f4738c7aad79e
#
_cell.length_a   1.000
_cell.length_b   1.000
_cell.length_c   1.000
_cell.angle_alpha   90.00
_cell.angle_beta   90.00
_cell.angle_gamma   90.00
#
_symmetry.space_group_name_H-M   'P 1'
#
loop_
_entity.id
_entity.type
_entity.pdbx_description
1 polymer ?
#
loop_
_entity_poly.entity_id
_entity_poly.type
_entity_poly.pdbx_seq_one_letter_code
_entity_poly.pdbx_strand_id
1 'polypeptide(L)'
;DNAKYRITYEGKWVNNPSIKPFIYTDSEMRLDIGEKATSFYDRTKQVKDSLMNEKAKTGNFDFSDLPKGGRFPFSYYKNYPSTGKSIQLESVGTTDYKCTENVETPDWQLIPDSATTIIGYHCQLAKTNFKGRTWYAWYAEDIPMPEGPWKLIGLPGLTLKAYDENKEYSFTAIGMSTLTAPTP
;
A
#
# COMPACT_ATOMS: atom_id res chain seq x y z
N ASP A 1 13.40 8.52 10.75
CA ASP A 1 12.40 7.88 11.62
C ASP A 1 12.41 6.38 11.33
N ASN A 2 12.69 5.56 12.36
CA ASN A 2 12.72 4.12 12.20
C ASN A 2 11.31 3.55 12.26
N ALA A 3 10.98 2.66 11.34
CA ALA A 3 9.71 1.97 11.40
C ALA A 3 9.62 1.06 12.64
N LYS A 4 8.49 1.13 13.33
CA LYS A 4 8.19 0.30 14.52
C LYS A 4 7.31 -0.91 14.16
N TYR A 5 6.46 -0.74 13.17
CA TYR A 5 5.54 -1.79 12.71
C TYR A 5 5.60 -1.91 11.20
N ARG A 6 5.41 -3.11 10.71
CA ARG A 6 5.27 -3.41 9.27
C ARG A 6 4.03 -4.25 9.06
N ILE A 7 3.19 -3.79 8.16
CA ILE A 7 2.06 -4.55 7.65
C ILE A 7 2.37 -4.93 6.20
N THR A 8 2.25 -6.21 5.89
CA THR A 8 2.42 -6.73 4.54
C THR A 8 1.05 -6.99 3.93
N TYR A 9 0.83 -6.46 2.73
CA TYR A 9 -0.40 -6.64 1.97
C TYR A 9 -0.12 -7.38 0.67
N GLU A 10 -1.04 -8.23 0.26
CA GLU A 10 -1.17 -8.60 -1.14
C GLU A 10 -1.88 -7.46 -1.87
N GLY A 11 -1.20 -6.80 -2.79
CA GLY A 11 -1.77 -5.77 -3.65
C GLY A 11 -2.12 -6.35 -5.01
N LYS A 12 -3.34 -6.06 -5.50
CA LYS A 12 -3.79 -6.43 -6.84
C LYS A 12 -4.35 -5.22 -7.57
N TRP A 13 -4.03 -5.09 -8.83
CA TRP A 13 -4.58 -4.01 -9.65
C TRP A 13 -4.72 -4.43 -11.11
N VAL A 14 -5.57 -3.70 -11.82
CA VAL A 14 -5.84 -3.89 -13.24
C VAL A 14 -5.09 -2.83 -14.04
N ASN A 15 -4.19 -3.26 -14.93
CA ASN A 15 -3.44 -2.34 -15.79
C ASN A 15 -4.30 -1.75 -16.93
N ASN A 16 -5.24 -2.53 -17.45
CA ASN A 16 -6.13 -2.09 -18.52
C ASN A 16 -7.58 -2.47 -18.19
N PRO A 17 -8.37 -1.52 -17.67
CA PRO A 17 -9.75 -1.78 -17.28
C PRO A 17 -10.71 -2.02 -18.46
N SER A 18 -10.27 -1.78 -19.70
CA SER A 18 -11.07 -2.05 -20.90
C SER A 18 -11.10 -3.53 -21.29
N ILE A 19 -10.19 -4.35 -20.75
CA ILE A 19 -10.14 -5.78 -21.03
C ILE A 19 -11.00 -6.53 -20.00
N LYS A 20 -11.89 -7.38 -20.49
CA LYS A 20 -12.76 -8.23 -19.66
C LYS A 20 -12.63 -9.70 -20.06
N PRO A 21 -12.57 -10.64 -19.09
CA PRO A 21 -12.50 -10.41 -17.65
C PRO A 21 -11.20 -9.66 -17.26
N PHE A 22 -11.19 -8.99 -16.11
CA PHE A 22 -10.01 -8.29 -15.64
C PHE A 22 -8.78 -9.19 -15.53
N ILE A 23 -7.65 -8.69 -16.00
CA ILE A 23 -6.34 -9.30 -15.78
C ILE A 23 -5.65 -8.52 -14.66
N TYR A 24 -5.42 -9.20 -13.53
CA TYR A 24 -4.79 -8.59 -12.36
C TYR A 24 -3.28 -8.78 -12.39
N THR A 25 -2.58 -7.72 -12.02
CA THR A 25 -1.18 -7.77 -11.61
C THR A 25 -1.14 -7.73 -10.09
N ASP A 26 -0.23 -8.49 -9.49
CA ASP A 26 -0.07 -8.56 -8.03
C ASP A 26 1.35 -8.19 -7.60
N SER A 27 1.46 -7.70 -6.38
CA SER A 27 2.71 -7.38 -5.70
C SER A 27 2.57 -7.53 -4.19
N GLU A 28 3.69 -7.79 -3.52
CA GLU A 28 3.81 -7.61 -2.09
C GLU A 28 3.98 -6.12 -1.80
N MET A 29 2.96 -5.53 -1.18
CA MET A 29 3.00 -4.15 -0.71
C MET A 29 3.33 -4.11 0.78
N ARG A 30 4.06 -3.10 1.21
CA ARG A 30 4.40 -2.89 2.62
C ARG A 30 3.98 -1.52 3.09
N LEU A 31 3.41 -1.48 4.30
CA LEU A 31 3.16 -0.29 5.08
C LEU A 31 4.08 -0.33 6.30
N ASP A 32 5.07 0.53 6.31
CA ASP A 32 5.97 0.71 7.43
C ASP A 32 5.52 1.93 8.24
N ILE A 33 5.25 1.72 9.52
CA ILE A 33 4.75 2.74 10.45
C ILE A 33 5.85 3.07 11.44
N GLY A 34 6.35 4.30 11.36
CA GLY A 34 7.28 4.88 12.32
C GLY A 34 6.56 5.67 13.42
N GLU A 35 7.32 6.42 14.20
CA GLU A 35 6.77 7.28 15.24
C GLU A 35 6.08 8.52 14.68
N LYS A 36 6.62 9.09 13.61
CA LYS A 36 6.16 10.34 13.00
C LYS A 36 5.68 10.19 11.57
N ALA A 37 6.26 9.26 10.82
CA ALA A 37 6.01 9.09 9.40
C ALA A 37 5.65 7.65 9.06
N THR A 38 4.95 7.47 7.94
CA THR A 38 4.66 6.16 7.38
C THR A 38 5.08 6.11 5.91
N SER A 39 5.42 4.91 5.44
CA SER A 39 5.69 4.66 4.02
C SER A 39 4.89 3.47 3.53
N PHE A 40 4.31 3.62 2.34
CA PHE A 40 3.60 2.55 1.62
C PHE A 40 4.25 2.36 0.26
N TYR A 41 4.74 1.14 -0.02
CA TYR A 41 5.55 0.87 -1.21
C TYR A 41 5.45 -0.57 -1.70
N ASP A 42 5.80 -0.78 -2.96
CA ASP A 42 5.88 -2.09 -3.60
C ASP A 42 7.22 -2.77 -3.28
N ARG A 43 7.19 -3.76 -2.41
CA ARG A 43 8.38 -4.56 -2.03
C ARG A 43 8.88 -5.41 -3.19
N THR A 44 7.98 -5.98 -3.98
CA THR A 44 8.36 -6.78 -5.16
C THR A 44 9.15 -5.95 -6.16
N LYS A 45 8.71 -4.70 -6.41
CA LYS A 45 9.44 -3.74 -7.24
C LYS A 45 10.81 -3.43 -6.65
N GLN A 46 10.88 -3.15 -5.36
CA GLN A 46 12.14 -2.82 -4.68
C GLN A 46 13.18 -3.94 -4.79
N VAL A 47 12.76 -5.20 -4.58
CA VAL A 47 13.64 -6.38 -4.75
C VAL A 47 14.10 -6.52 -6.19
N LYS A 48 13.16 -6.37 -7.13
CA LYS A 48 13.47 -6.47 -8.57
C LYS A 48 14.51 -5.42 -8.99
N ASP A 49 14.29 -4.16 -8.60
CA ASP A 49 15.21 -3.06 -8.93
C ASP A 49 16.61 -3.29 -8.34
N SER A 50 16.68 -3.80 -7.09
CA SER A 50 17.96 -4.15 -6.46
C SER A 50 18.70 -5.24 -7.22
N LEU A 51 18.02 -6.34 -7.57
CA LEU A 51 18.61 -7.43 -8.35
C LEU A 51 19.04 -6.99 -9.74
N MET A 52 18.26 -6.17 -10.41
CA MET A 52 18.63 -5.62 -11.72
C MET A 52 19.87 -4.75 -11.64
N ASN A 53 20.00 -3.92 -10.60
CA ASN A 53 21.19 -3.10 -10.39
C ASN A 53 22.44 -3.93 -10.11
N GLU A 54 22.33 -5.01 -9.33
CA GLU A 54 23.43 -5.94 -9.09
C GLU A 54 23.86 -6.66 -10.38
N LYS A 55 22.88 -7.15 -11.17
CA LYS A 55 23.16 -7.80 -12.45
C LYS A 55 23.84 -6.85 -13.43
N ALA A 56 23.41 -5.60 -13.50
CA ALA A 56 24.03 -4.59 -14.35
C ALA A 56 25.50 -4.33 -13.96
N LYS A 57 25.79 -4.28 -12.63
CA LYS A 57 27.17 -4.11 -12.13
C LYS A 57 28.08 -5.28 -12.48
N THR A 58 27.54 -6.50 -12.50
CA THR A 58 28.30 -7.73 -12.77
C THR A 58 28.31 -8.13 -14.26
N GLY A 59 27.60 -7.40 -15.12
CA GLY A 59 27.45 -7.73 -16.54
C GLY A 59 26.61 -8.99 -16.80
N ASN A 60 25.82 -9.40 -15.82
CA ASN A 60 24.91 -10.54 -15.95
C ASN A 60 23.55 -10.06 -16.47
N PHE A 61 23.17 -10.48 -17.66
CA PHE A 61 21.90 -10.12 -18.30
C PHE A 61 20.86 -11.26 -18.29
N ASP A 62 21.02 -12.25 -17.43
CA ASP A 62 20.00 -13.26 -17.18
C ASP A 62 18.97 -12.70 -16.19
N PHE A 63 17.74 -12.51 -16.63
CA PHE A 63 16.62 -11.96 -15.84
C PHE A 63 15.57 -13.01 -15.48
N SER A 64 15.86 -14.29 -15.71
CA SER A 64 14.90 -15.39 -15.48
C SER A 64 14.53 -15.61 -14.01
N ASP A 65 15.40 -15.19 -13.10
CA ASP A 65 15.25 -15.28 -11.64
C ASP A 65 14.58 -14.05 -11.00
N LEU A 66 14.23 -13.03 -11.78
CA LEU A 66 13.56 -11.85 -11.25
C LEU A 66 12.14 -12.17 -10.77
N PRO A 67 11.71 -11.59 -9.63
CA PRO A 67 10.33 -11.74 -9.16
C PRO A 67 9.31 -11.34 -10.23
N LYS A 68 8.23 -12.08 -10.34
CA LYS A 68 7.06 -11.67 -11.14
C LYS A 68 6.31 -10.56 -10.41
N GLY A 69 5.55 -9.73 -11.13
CA GLY A 69 4.85 -8.57 -10.57
C GLY A 69 5.78 -7.38 -10.30
N GLY A 70 5.53 -6.62 -9.25
CA GLY A 70 6.39 -5.52 -8.81
C GLY A 70 6.36 -4.31 -9.73
N ARG A 71 5.16 -3.89 -10.15
CA ARG A 71 4.95 -2.70 -10.99
C ARG A 71 3.78 -1.86 -10.49
N PHE A 72 3.55 -1.86 -9.18
CA PHE A 72 2.56 -0.96 -8.62
C PHE A 72 2.99 0.48 -8.94
N PRO A 73 2.06 1.33 -9.45
CA PRO A 73 2.46 2.56 -10.12
C PRO A 73 3.02 3.62 -9.18
N PHE A 74 2.79 3.53 -7.87
CA PHE A 74 3.22 4.58 -6.95
C PHE A 74 3.67 4.07 -5.58
N SER A 75 4.47 4.92 -4.89
CA SER A 75 4.77 4.82 -3.46
C SER A 75 4.26 6.06 -2.75
N TYR A 76 3.86 5.95 -1.49
CA TYR A 76 3.31 7.04 -0.72
C TYR A 76 4.01 7.17 0.64
N TYR A 77 4.40 8.40 0.98
CA TYR A 77 5.09 8.75 2.22
C TYR A 77 4.29 9.81 2.96
N LYS A 78 3.73 9.46 4.11
CA LYS A 78 2.94 10.37 4.94
C LYS A 78 3.79 11.01 6.02
N ASN A 79 3.50 12.28 6.34
CA ASN A 79 4.24 13.11 7.29
C ASN A 79 5.73 13.24 6.91
N TYR A 80 6.02 13.29 5.63
CA TYR A 80 7.33 13.52 5.05
C TYR A 80 7.23 14.53 3.88
N PRO A 81 8.10 15.54 3.75
CA PRO A 81 9.29 15.84 4.57
C PRO A 81 8.99 16.44 5.96
N SER A 82 7.75 16.76 6.26
CA SER A 82 7.31 17.29 7.56
C SER A 82 5.91 16.84 7.91
N THR A 83 5.54 16.95 9.18
CA THR A 83 4.19 16.63 9.66
C THR A 83 3.12 17.36 8.83
N GLY A 84 2.06 16.66 8.44
CA GLY A 84 0.97 17.18 7.62
C GLY A 84 1.27 17.24 6.12
N LYS A 85 2.48 16.90 5.68
CA LYS A 85 2.85 16.79 4.27
C LYS A 85 2.99 15.32 3.86
N SER A 86 2.78 15.07 2.58
CA SER A 86 2.99 13.76 1.97
C SER A 86 3.69 13.88 0.62
N ILE A 87 4.37 12.82 0.26
CA ILE A 87 4.99 12.66 -1.05
C ILE A 87 4.43 11.40 -1.69
N GLN A 88 3.96 11.52 -2.91
CA GLN A 88 3.68 10.41 -3.79
C GLN A 88 4.72 10.38 -4.91
N LEU A 89 5.34 9.22 -5.08
CA LEU A 89 6.25 8.93 -6.19
C LEU A 89 5.52 8.03 -7.18
N GLU A 90 5.46 8.45 -8.43
CA GLU A 90 4.84 7.70 -9.53
C GLU A 90 5.86 7.42 -10.61
N SER A 91 5.81 6.21 -11.18
CA SER A 91 6.62 5.84 -12.34
C SER A 91 5.70 5.63 -13.54
N VAL A 92 5.87 6.43 -14.58
CA VAL A 92 5.14 6.32 -15.85
C VAL A 92 6.15 6.06 -16.97
N GLY A 93 6.18 4.82 -17.45
CA GLY A 93 7.22 4.38 -18.38
C GLY A 93 8.60 4.44 -17.76
N THR A 94 9.48 5.30 -18.28
CA THR A 94 10.85 5.53 -17.79
C THR A 94 10.98 6.82 -16.98
N THR A 95 9.89 7.52 -16.73
CA THR A 95 9.90 8.82 -16.04
C THR A 95 9.30 8.69 -14.65
N ASP A 96 10.02 9.19 -13.65
CA ASP A 96 9.56 9.26 -12.27
C ASP A 96 9.02 10.67 -11.97
N TYR A 97 7.86 10.71 -11.38
CA TYR A 97 7.19 11.93 -10.92
C TYR A 97 7.11 11.96 -9.41
N LYS A 98 7.34 13.15 -8.86
CA LYS A 98 7.19 13.41 -7.43
C LYS A 98 6.10 14.46 -7.23
N CYS A 99 5.06 14.09 -6.50
CA CYS A 99 4.02 15.00 -6.07
C CYS A 99 4.12 15.23 -4.56
N THR A 100 4.15 16.49 -4.14
CA THR A 100 4.13 16.86 -2.71
C THR A 100 2.82 17.58 -2.43
N GLU A 101 2.07 17.09 -1.45
CA GLU A 101 0.75 17.60 -1.11
C GLU A 101 0.52 17.60 0.41
N ASN A 102 -0.59 18.18 0.85
CA ASN A 102 -1.02 18.02 2.24
C ASN A 102 -1.56 16.60 2.46
N VAL A 103 -1.36 16.07 3.67
CA VAL A 103 -2.04 14.84 4.06
C VAL A 103 -3.54 15.10 4.08
N GLU A 104 -4.27 14.27 3.37
CA GLU A 104 -5.73 14.32 3.28
C GLU A 104 -6.29 13.04 3.90
N THR A 105 -7.31 13.19 4.75
CA THR A 105 -8.00 12.06 5.37
C THR A 105 -9.35 11.88 4.67
N PRO A 106 -9.66 10.70 4.14
CA PRO A 106 -10.98 10.43 3.57
C PRO A 106 -12.10 10.62 4.59
N ASP A 107 -13.27 11.05 4.12
CA ASP A 107 -14.49 11.12 4.93
C ASP A 107 -15.18 9.76 4.92
N TRP A 108 -14.96 8.99 5.99
CA TRP A 108 -15.44 7.62 6.10
C TRP A 108 -16.85 7.53 6.64
N GLN A 109 -17.68 6.73 6.00
CA GLN A 109 -18.97 6.26 6.51
C GLN A 109 -18.79 4.85 7.06
N LEU A 110 -18.97 4.68 8.37
CA LEU A 110 -18.96 3.36 9.01
C LEU A 110 -20.23 2.60 8.64
N ILE A 111 -20.06 1.33 8.26
CA ILE A 111 -21.18 0.45 7.91
C ILE A 111 -21.49 -0.43 9.12
N PRO A 112 -22.61 -0.20 9.82
CA PRO A 112 -22.94 -0.98 11.01
C PRO A 112 -23.24 -2.44 10.66
N ASP A 113 -23.13 -3.32 11.66
CA ASP A 113 -23.43 -4.76 11.57
C ASP A 113 -22.61 -5.52 10.53
N SER A 114 -21.48 -4.94 10.09
CA SER A 114 -20.51 -5.61 9.24
C SER A 114 -19.42 -6.27 10.09
N ALA A 115 -19.04 -7.47 9.73
CA ALA A 115 -17.97 -8.19 10.44
C ALA A 115 -17.25 -9.17 9.52
N THR A 116 -15.93 -9.22 9.65
CA THR A 116 -15.06 -10.23 9.06
C THR A 116 -13.81 -10.40 9.91
N THR A 117 -13.02 -11.44 9.63
CA THR A 117 -11.73 -11.66 10.30
C THR A 117 -10.63 -11.65 9.25
N ILE A 118 -9.58 -10.86 9.47
CA ILE A 118 -8.42 -10.75 8.59
C ILE A 118 -7.17 -10.91 9.46
N ILE A 119 -6.29 -11.84 9.10
CA ILE A 119 -5.08 -12.21 9.87
C ILE A 119 -5.32 -12.37 11.38
N GLY A 120 -6.48 -12.95 11.75
CA GLY A 120 -6.86 -13.19 13.14
C GLY A 120 -7.51 -12.00 13.86
N TYR A 121 -7.67 -10.84 13.23
CA TYR A 121 -8.30 -9.66 13.80
C TYR A 121 -9.74 -9.49 13.34
N HIS A 122 -10.62 -9.19 14.27
CA HIS A 122 -12.00 -8.80 13.96
C HIS A 122 -12.03 -7.42 13.30
N CYS A 123 -12.69 -7.32 12.16
CA CYS A 123 -12.77 -6.10 11.35
C CYS A 123 -14.20 -5.68 11.10
N GLN A 124 -14.39 -4.37 11.02
CA GLN A 124 -15.62 -3.70 10.60
C GLN A 124 -15.40 -3.00 9.26
N LEU A 125 -16.49 -2.74 8.53
CA LEU A 125 -16.46 -2.14 7.20
C LEU A 125 -16.74 -0.64 7.26
N ALA A 126 -16.02 0.11 6.46
CA ALA A 126 -16.27 1.51 6.16
C ALA A 126 -16.26 1.77 4.66
N LYS A 127 -16.89 2.84 4.23
CA LYS A 127 -17.01 3.27 2.85
C LYS A 127 -16.68 4.76 2.72
N THR A 128 -16.07 5.15 1.64
CA THR A 128 -15.82 6.57 1.30
C THR A 128 -15.83 6.79 -0.20
N ASN A 129 -16.17 8.00 -0.62
CA ASN A 129 -15.89 8.50 -1.96
C ASN A 129 -14.63 9.35 -1.89
N PHE A 130 -13.56 8.88 -2.52
CA PHE A 130 -12.24 9.50 -2.38
C PHE A 130 -11.43 9.37 -3.68
N LYS A 131 -10.87 10.49 -4.13
CA LYS A 131 -10.04 10.55 -5.36
C LYS A 131 -10.73 9.90 -6.59
N GLY A 132 -12.01 10.20 -6.78
CA GLY A 132 -12.78 9.75 -7.93
C GLY A 132 -13.24 8.29 -7.89
N ARG A 133 -13.06 7.61 -6.76
CA ARG A 133 -13.48 6.22 -6.57
C ARG A 133 -14.28 6.05 -5.30
N THR A 134 -15.15 5.05 -5.28
CA THR A 134 -15.75 4.56 -4.05
C THR A 134 -14.86 3.47 -3.49
N TRP A 135 -14.37 3.68 -2.27
CA TRP A 135 -13.51 2.76 -1.56
C TRP A 135 -14.24 2.09 -0.40
N TYR A 136 -13.96 0.82 -0.20
CA TYR A 136 -14.36 0.03 0.96
C TYR A 136 -13.12 -0.36 1.74
N ALA A 137 -13.18 -0.26 3.07
CA ALA A 137 -12.06 -0.62 3.94
C ALA A 137 -12.58 -1.43 5.13
N TRP A 138 -11.92 -2.56 5.39
CA TRP A 138 -12.07 -3.35 6.60
C TRP A 138 -10.97 -2.96 7.58
N TYR A 139 -11.36 -2.47 8.74
CA TYR A 139 -10.44 -1.99 9.77
C TYR A 139 -10.62 -2.72 11.10
N ALA A 140 -9.52 -2.89 11.83
CA ALA A 140 -9.46 -3.58 13.12
C ALA A 140 -9.34 -2.56 14.26
N GLU A 141 -10.39 -2.42 15.08
CA GLU A 141 -10.38 -1.52 16.24
C GLU A 141 -9.41 -2.00 17.34
N ASP A 142 -9.13 -3.31 17.42
CA ASP A 142 -8.14 -3.88 18.33
C ASP A 142 -6.72 -3.41 18.04
N ILE A 143 -6.48 -2.84 16.86
CA ILE A 143 -5.23 -2.20 16.48
C ILE A 143 -5.51 -0.70 16.31
N PRO A 144 -5.44 0.12 17.38
CA PRO A 144 -5.92 1.50 17.36
C PRO A 144 -4.93 2.46 16.67
N MET A 145 -4.50 2.12 15.47
CA MET A 145 -3.68 2.93 14.59
C MET A 145 -4.52 3.37 13.39
N PRO A 146 -4.72 4.68 13.16
CA PRO A 146 -5.54 5.17 12.05
C PRO A 146 -4.79 5.13 10.71
N GLU A 147 -4.07 4.06 10.46
CA GLU A 147 -3.21 3.85 9.30
C GLU A 147 -3.80 2.84 8.33
N GLY A 148 -3.32 2.85 7.10
CA GLY A 148 -3.77 1.93 6.06
C GLY A 148 -2.95 2.06 4.78
N PRO A 149 -3.26 1.23 3.77
CA PRO A 149 -2.57 1.27 2.50
C PRO A 149 -2.85 2.60 1.78
N TRP A 150 -1.82 3.17 1.16
CA TRP A 150 -1.89 4.42 0.40
C TRP A 150 -2.46 5.56 1.25
N LYS A 151 -3.48 6.24 0.76
CA LYS A 151 -4.18 7.36 1.42
C LYS A 151 -5.44 6.93 2.17
N LEU A 152 -5.66 5.62 2.33
CA LEU A 152 -6.85 5.04 2.96
C LEU A 152 -6.65 4.94 4.48
N ILE A 153 -6.59 6.10 5.11
CA ILE A 153 -6.25 6.34 6.52
C ILE A 153 -7.41 7.01 7.26
N GLY A 154 -7.30 7.11 8.58
CA GLY A 154 -8.21 7.89 9.41
C GLY A 154 -9.38 7.11 10.00
N LEU A 155 -9.44 5.80 9.83
CA LEU A 155 -10.41 4.93 10.52
C LEU A 155 -9.98 4.71 11.99
N PRO A 156 -10.91 4.35 12.89
CA PRO A 156 -10.60 4.13 14.31
C PRO A 156 -9.85 2.82 14.56
N GLY A 157 -9.08 2.34 13.62
CA GLY A 157 -8.26 1.15 13.65
C GLY A 157 -7.52 0.94 12.35
N LEU A 158 -6.55 0.01 12.36
CA LEU A 158 -5.72 -0.30 11.21
C LEU A 158 -6.54 -0.91 10.08
N THR A 159 -6.45 -0.34 8.88
CA THR A 159 -7.07 -0.90 7.69
C THR A 159 -6.30 -2.14 7.22
N LEU A 160 -6.94 -3.30 7.32
CA LEU A 160 -6.36 -4.59 6.94
C LEU A 160 -6.77 -5.05 5.54
N LYS A 161 -7.85 -4.52 5.00
CA LYS A 161 -8.26 -4.75 3.62
C LYS A 161 -8.94 -3.52 3.05
N ALA A 162 -8.58 -3.15 1.83
CA ALA A 162 -9.26 -2.08 1.11
C ALA A 162 -9.39 -2.47 -0.36
N TYR A 163 -10.49 -2.05 -0.97
CA TYR A 163 -10.76 -2.25 -2.40
C TYR A 163 -11.69 -1.16 -2.92
N ASP A 164 -11.60 -0.85 -4.20
CA ASP A 164 -12.54 0.03 -4.86
C ASP A 164 -13.78 -0.73 -5.36
N GLU A 165 -14.88 -0.03 -5.54
CA GLU A 165 -16.15 -0.60 -5.98
C GLU A 165 -16.06 -1.29 -7.34
N ASN A 166 -15.22 -0.76 -8.24
CA ASN A 166 -15.00 -1.32 -9.57
C ASN A 166 -14.09 -2.56 -9.56
N LYS A 167 -13.51 -2.91 -8.41
CA LYS A 167 -12.59 -4.04 -8.25
C LYS A 167 -11.33 -3.92 -9.13
N GLU A 168 -10.88 -2.70 -9.36
CA GLU A 168 -9.66 -2.43 -10.12
C GLU A 168 -8.42 -2.45 -9.20
N TYR A 169 -8.59 -2.14 -7.91
CA TYR A 169 -7.54 -2.15 -6.88
C TYR A 169 -8.00 -2.91 -5.64
N SER A 170 -7.12 -3.70 -5.07
CA SER A 170 -7.32 -4.28 -3.74
C SER A 170 -6.02 -4.45 -2.99
N PHE A 171 -6.08 -4.24 -1.67
CA PHE A 171 -4.99 -4.48 -0.73
C PHE A 171 -5.53 -5.34 0.40
N THR A 172 -4.92 -6.50 0.63
CA THR A 172 -5.35 -7.41 1.69
C THR A 172 -4.15 -7.77 2.56
N ALA A 173 -4.22 -7.46 3.85
CA ALA A 173 -3.16 -7.77 4.80
C ALA A 173 -2.94 -9.29 4.89
N ILE A 174 -1.68 -9.69 4.81
CA ILE A 174 -1.23 -11.09 4.93
C ILE A 174 -0.30 -11.31 6.11
N GLY A 175 0.16 -10.25 6.76
CA GLY A 175 1.00 -10.32 7.95
C GLY A 175 1.24 -8.97 8.59
N MET A 176 1.57 -9.00 9.88
CA MET A 176 2.01 -7.84 10.65
C MET A 176 3.17 -8.23 11.55
N SER A 177 4.18 -7.37 11.65
CA SER A 177 5.33 -7.57 12.51
C SER A 177 5.77 -6.28 13.20
N THR A 178 6.35 -6.44 14.39
CA THR A 178 7.06 -5.37 15.09
C THR A 178 8.52 -5.37 14.62
N LEU A 179 9.06 -4.20 14.31
CA LEU A 179 10.43 -4.04 13.86
C LEU A 179 11.29 -3.56 15.02
N THR A 180 12.38 -4.29 15.31
CA THR A 180 13.30 -4.00 16.42
C THR A 180 14.63 -3.37 15.96
N ALA A 181 14.86 -3.28 14.64
CA ALA A 181 16.07 -2.74 14.04
C ALA A 181 15.73 -1.60 13.05
N PRO A 182 16.66 -0.67 12.80
CA PRO A 182 16.49 0.33 11.74
C PRO A 182 16.20 -0.37 10.41
N THR A 183 15.17 0.05 9.72
CA THR A 183 14.91 -0.35 8.34
C THR A 183 15.88 0.41 7.44
N PRO A 184 16.58 -0.27 6.55
CA PRO A 184 17.52 0.38 5.62
C PRO A 184 16.82 1.32 4.65
#